data_6ed5e48f14f2ecbb93b89110465f5619
#
_entry.id   6ed5e48f14f2ecbb93b89110465f5619
#
_cell.length_a   1.000
_cell.length_b   1.000
_cell.length_c   1.000
_cell.angle_alpha   90.00
_cell.angle_beta   90.00
_cell.angle_gamma   90.00
#
_symmetry.space_group_name_H-M   'P 1'
#
loop_
_entity.id
_entity.type
_entity.pdbx_description
1 polymer ?
#
loop_
_entity_poly.entity_id
_entity_poly.type
_entity_poly.pdbx_seq_one_letter_code
_entity_poly.pdbx_strand_id
1 'polypeptide(L)'
;MDYSLNSIEQCLQIMDKMKLMCNEDDDIEIFDEALYKVRTEADMSAIERLCNILDDKTEGPCSAMEDILNTIFYISEKYKQLEQGIYIFLSNSYKMIKYAVDWYEMFHRMVLWTPNLYEYYISAIKRLDKQNLEILLHTLHNIKKEDIEKDNGKNFFEEKVDFIIKSIK
;
A
#
# COMPACT_ATOMS: atom_id res chain seq x y z
N MET A 1 25.24 3.75 14.49
CA MET A 1 25.38 2.30 14.17
C MET A 1 25.72 2.19 12.69
N ASP A 2 26.62 1.26 12.34
CA ASP A 2 26.92 1.04 10.92
C ASP A 2 25.87 0.03 10.40
N TYR A 3 24.91 0.52 9.61
CA TYR A 3 23.87 -0.30 9.03
C TYR A 3 24.38 -0.90 7.71
N SER A 4 24.46 -2.22 7.67
CA SER A 4 24.85 -2.94 6.46
C SER A 4 23.65 -3.19 5.55
N LEU A 5 23.61 -2.51 4.40
CA LEU A 5 22.58 -2.67 3.36
C LEU A 5 23.02 -3.70 2.30
N ASN A 6 23.60 -4.84 2.72
CA ASN A 6 24.21 -5.80 1.79
C ASN A 6 23.19 -6.73 1.11
N SER A 7 22.01 -6.90 1.68
CA SER A 7 20.97 -7.77 1.12
C SER A 7 19.58 -7.13 1.25
N ILE A 8 18.63 -7.58 0.42
CA ILE A 8 17.23 -7.16 0.50
C ILE A 8 16.61 -7.48 1.86
N GLU A 9 16.95 -8.66 2.43
CA GLU A 9 16.45 -9.03 3.76
C GLU A 9 16.93 -8.07 4.84
N GLN A 10 18.21 -7.65 4.80
CA GLN A 10 18.73 -6.63 5.74
C GLN A 10 18.05 -5.27 5.54
N CYS A 11 17.83 -4.84 4.30
CA CYS A 11 17.09 -3.61 4.01
C CYS A 11 15.68 -3.64 4.61
N LEU A 12 14.92 -4.72 4.39
CA LEU A 12 13.58 -4.88 4.94
C LEU A 12 13.57 -4.93 6.47
N GLN A 13 14.56 -5.56 7.10
CA GLN A 13 14.70 -5.57 8.56
C GLN A 13 15.01 -4.18 9.14
N ILE A 14 15.86 -3.41 8.48
CA ILE A 14 16.19 -2.03 8.87
C ILE A 14 14.94 -1.15 8.73
N MET A 15 14.23 -1.23 7.63
CA MET A 15 12.99 -0.48 7.42
C MET A 15 11.92 -0.84 8.47
N ASP A 16 11.73 -2.13 8.79
CA ASP A 16 10.77 -2.55 9.80
C ASP A 16 11.15 -2.06 11.21
N LYS A 17 12.45 -2.03 11.53
CA LYS A 17 12.95 -1.49 12.80
C LYS A 17 12.69 0.02 12.91
N MET A 18 12.88 0.76 11.81
CA MET A 18 12.78 2.22 11.77
C MET A 18 11.40 2.74 11.38
N LYS A 19 10.42 1.90 11.10
CA LYS A 19 9.14 2.29 10.51
C LYS A 19 8.36 3.36 11.28
N LEU A 20 8.51 3.42 12.60
CA LEU A 20 7.86 4.46 13.41
C LEU A 20 8.62 5.78 13.39
N MET A 21 9.92 5.79 13.06
CA MET A 21 10.77 6.99 12.98
C MET A 21 10.69 7.89 14.22
N CYS A 22 10.56 7.26 15.41
CA CYS A 22 10.37 7.93 16.69
C CYS A 22 11.54 7.73 17.67
N ASN A 23 12.56 6.97 17.29
CA ASN A 23 13.73 6.72 18.11
C ASN A 23 14.89 7.65 17.71
N GLU A 24 15.77 7.98 18.67
CA GLU A 24 16.95 8.82 18.40
C GLU A 24 17.92 8.22 17.36
N ASP A 25 17.91 6.89 17.22
CA ASP A 25 18.76 6.15 16.28
C ASP A 25 18.11 5.95 14.90
N ASP A 26 16.86 6.39 14.71
CA ASP A 26 16.16 6.25 13.44
C ASP A 26 16.69 7.30 12.45
N ASP A 27 17.15 6.84 11.30
CA ASP A 27 17.79 7.67 10.27
C ASP A 27 17.01 7.53 8.95
N ILE A 28 16.38 8.63 8.55
CA ILE A 28 15.55 8.67 7.34
C ILE A 28 16.38 8.43 6.07
N GLU A 29 17.64 8.85 6.03
CA GLU A 29 18.50 8.64 4.87
C GLU A 29 18.81 7.14 4.70
N ILE A 30 19.07 6.45 5.81
CA ILE A 30 19.27 4.99 5.80
C ILE A 30 17.99 4.25 5.42
N PHE A 31 16.84 4.72 5.89
CA PHE A 31 15.54 4.16 5.49
C PHE A 31 15.33 4.32 3.99
N ASP A 32 15.59 5.50 3.44
CA ASP A 32 15.42 5.80 2.02
C ASP A 32 16.40 5.00 1.15
N GLU A 33 17.67 4.84 1.57
CA GLU A 33 18.63 3.98 0.89
C GLU A 33 18.18 2.51 0.88
N ALA A 34 17.67 2.01 2.01
CA ALA A 34 17.14 0.66 2.12
C ALA A 34 15.93 0.46 1.20
N LEU A 35 15.00 1.42 1.20
CA LEU A 35 13.81 1.38 0.34
C LEU A 35 14.19 1.45 -1.14
N TYR A 36 15.13 2.33 -1.52
CA TYR A 36 15.63 2.41 -2.89
C TYR A 36 16.22 1.08 -3.37
N LYS A 37 16.99 0.41 -2.51
CA LYS A 37 17.56 -0.90 -2.84
C LYS A 37 16.48 -1.97 -2.97
N VAL A 38 15.49 -2.01 -2.06
CA VAL A 38 14.33 -2.90 -2.17
C VAL A 38 13.61 -2.65 -3.49
N ARG A 39 13.31 -1.39 -3.82
CA ARG A 39 12.63 -1.02 -5.06
C ARG A 39 13.37 -1.53 -6.31
N THR A 40 14.68 -1.37 -6.36
CA THR A 40 15.48 -1.69 -7.56
C THR A 40 15.84 -3.15 -7.68
N GLU A 41 16.12 -3.85 -6.59
CA GLU A 41 16.68 -5.19 -6.60
C GLU A 41 15.71 -6.29 -6.15
N ALA A 42 14.69 -5.97 -5.31
CA ALA A 42 13.78 -6.98 -4.81
C ALA A 42 12.84 -7.55 -5.88
N ASP A 43 12.33 -8.74 -5.61
CA ASP A 43 11.28 -9.40 -6.38
C ASP A 43 9.91 -9.29 -5.68
N MET A 44 8.90 -9.97 -6.23
CA MET A 44 7.52 -9.95 -5.75
C MET A 44 7.35 -10.42 -4.29
N SER A 45 8.30 -11.22 -3.77
CA SER A 45 8.24 -11.72 -2.38
C SER A 45 8.42 -10.60 -1.33
N ALA A 46 9.00 -9.47 -1.71
CA ALA A 46 9.15 -8.32 -0.83
C ALA A 46 7.83 -7.60 -0.52
N ILE A 47 6.79 -7.74 -1.35
CA ILE A 47 5.55 -6.97 -1.23
C ILE A 47 4.84 -7.23 0.11
N GLU A 48 4.74 -8.49 0.54
CA GLU A 48 4.13 -8.80 1.84
C GLU A 48 4.90 -8.16 3.00
N ARG A 49 6.23 -8.13 2.93
CA ARG A 49 7.08 -7.48 3.94
C ARG A 49 6.88 -5.97 3.95
N LEU A 50 6.76 -5.34 2.77
CA LEU A 50 6.46 -3.92 2.63
C LEU A 50 5.10 -3.56 3.25
N CYS A 51 4.07 -4.40 3.08
CA CYS A 51 2.79 -4.21 3.74
C CYS A 51 2.90 -4.19 5.28
N ASN A 52 3.81 -4.98 5.86
CA ASN A 52 4.02 -5.03 7.32
C ASN A 52 4.84 -3.84 7.87
N ILE A 53 5.53 -3.10 6.99
CA ILE A 53 6.29 -1.90 7.37
C ILE A 53 5.40 -0.66 7.42
N LEU A 54 4.32 -0.61 6.64
CA LEU A 54 3.34 0.47 6.70
C LEU A 54 2.74 0.57 8.11
N ASP A 55 2.71 1.78 8.69
CA ASP A 55 2.17 2.02 10.04
C ASP A 55 1.64 3.46 10.14
N ASP A 56 0.41 3.63 10.66
CA ASP A 56 -0.23 4.94 10.84
C ASP A 56 0.41 5.78 11.95
N LYS A 57 1.23 5.15 12.79
CA LYS A 57 1.94 5.81 13.90
C LYS A 57 3.32 6.33 13.52
N THR A 58 3.70 6.24 12.25
CA THR A 58 4.97 6.79 11.77
C THR A 58 5.04 8.29 12.06
N GLU A 59 6.04 8.73 12.82
CA GLU A 59 6.28 10.15 13.15
C GLU A 59 7.16 10.86 12.10
N GLY A 60 7.74 10.09 11.19
CA GLY A 60 8.57 10.59 10.10
C GLY A 60 7.78 11.25 8.97
N PRO A 61 8.47 11.59 7.87
CA PRO A 61 7.81 12.16 6.71
C PRO A 61 6.76 11.21 6.15
N CYS A 62 5.53 11.69 5.93
CA CYS A 62 4.47 10.90 5.30
C CYS A 62 4.90 10.33 3.94
N SER A 63 5.81 11.01 3.23
CA SER A 63 6.39 10.56 1.96
C SER A 63 7.06 9.19 2.07
N ALA A 64 7.68 8.85 3.20
CA ALA A 64 8.34 7.55 3.37
C ALA A 64 7.36 6.38 3.25
N MET A 65 6.17 6.50 3.84
CA MET A 65 5.14 5.47 3.73
C MET A 65 4.47 5.45 2.34
N GLU A 66 4.25 6.62 1.73
CA GLU A 66 3.77 6.73 0.36
C GLU A 66 4.76 6.08 -0.63
N ASP A 67 6.06 6.26 -0.42
CA ASP A 67 7.10 5.65 -1.26
C ASP A 67 7.15 4.13 -1.12
N ILE A 68 6.74 3.56 0.02
CA ILE A 68 6.51 2.11 0.14
C ILE A 68 5.38 1.67 -0.78
N LEU A 69 4.24 2.39 -0.80
CA LEU A 69 3.14 2.08 -1.72
C LEU A 69 3.56 2.17 -3.19
N ASN A 70 4.28 3.24 -3.55
CA ASN A 70 4.86 3.40 -4.87
C ASN A 70 5.83 2.27 -5.23
N THR A 71 6.61 1.78 -4.25
CA THR A 71 7.54 0.67 -4.44
C THR A 71 6.82 -0.63 -4.72
N ILE A 72 5.68 -0.90 -4.07
CA ILE A 72 4.84 -2.07 -4.35
C ILE A 72 4.36 -2.07 -5.81
N PHE A 73 3.86 -0.93 -6.31
CA PHE A 73 3.48 -0.80 -7.72
C PHE A 73 4.68 -0.95 -8.66
N TYR A 74 5.80 -0.32 -8.33
CA TYR A 74 7.01 -0.38 -9.14
C TYR A 74 7.54 -1.83 -9.30
N ILE A 75 7.65 -2.59 -8.20
CA ILE A 75 8.07 -3.99 -8.24
C ILE A 75 7.08 -4.79 -9.09
N SER A 76 5.78 -4.60 -8.90
CA SER A 76 4.72 -5.31 -9.63
C SER A 76 4.79 -5.04 -11.13
N GLU A 77 5.04 -3.80 -11.53
CA GLU A 77 5.19 -3.40 -12.94
C GLU A 77 6.48 -3.93 -13.56
N LYS A 78 7.60 -3.82 -12.83
CA LYS A 78 8.93 -4.33 -13.25
C LYS A 78 8.87 -5.81 -13.63
N TYR A 79 8.11 -6.61 -12.88
CA TYR A 79 7.91 -8.04 -13.16
C TYR A 79 6.70 -8.31 -14.07
N LYS A 80 5.99 -7.28 -14.55
CA LYS A 80 4.76 -7.42 -15.35
C LYS A 80 3.67 -8.24 -14.65
N GLN A 81 3.56 -8.08 -13.34
CA GLN A 81 2.66 -8.83 -12.47
C GLN A 81 1.81 -7.88 -11.60
N LEU A 82 1.28 -6.79 -12.19
CA LEU A 82 0.46 -5.80 -11.49
C LEU A 82 -0.73 -6.43 -10.76
N GLU A 83 -1.47 -7.33 -11.40
CA GLU A 83 -2.57 -8.05 -10.76
C GLU A 83 -2.09 -8.80 -9.51
N GLN A 84 -0.98 -9.53 -9.63
CA GLN A 84 -0.46 -10.33 -8.51
C GLN A 84 0.05 -9.44 -7.38
N GLY A 85 0.74 -8.33 -7.67
CA GLY A 85 1.19 -7.38 -6.64
C GLY A 85 0.02 -6.75 -5.90
N ILE A 86 -1.00 -6.31 -6.62
CA ILE A 86 -2.25 -5.78 -6.03
C ILE A 86 -2.93 -6.87 -5.19
N TYR A 87 -3.00 -8.11 -5.69
CA TYR A 87 -3.59 -9.22 -4.94
C TYR A 87 -2.85 -9.50 -3.62
N ILE A 88 -1.50 -9.49 -3.63
CA ILE A 88 -0.71 -9.68 -2.40
C ILE A 88 -1.03 -8.57 -1.40
N PHE A 89 -1.06 -7.31 -1.84
CA PHE A 89 -1.41 -6.19 -0.97
C PHE A 89 -2.81 -6.37 -0.36
N LEU A 90 -3.83 -6.61 -1.19
CA LEU A 90 -5.21 -6.77 -0.75
C LEU A 90 -5.41 -7.97 0.17
N SER A 91 -4.67 -9.06 -0.04
CA SER A 91 -4.71 -10.26 0.81
C SER A 91 -4.11 -10.05 2.21
N ASN A 92 -3.37 -8.96 2.41
CA ASN A 92 -2.84 -8.57 3.73
C ASN A 92 -3.75 -7.60 4.49
N SER A 93 -4.92 -7.23 3.95
CA SER A 93 -5.81 -6.23 4.54
C SER A 93 -6.18 -6.54 5.99
N TYR A 94 -6.50 -7.79 6.33
CA TYR A 94 -6.86 -8.18 7.70
C TYR A 94 -5.76 -7.92 8.74
N LYS A 95 -4.49 -8.01 8.33
CA LYS A 95 -3.36 -7.64 9.18
C LYS A 95 -3.23 -6.12 9.23
N MET A 96 -3.23 -5.46 8.08
CA MET A 96 -2.97 -4.02 7.92
C MET A 96 -3.97 -3.14 8.64
N ILE A 97 -5.27 -3.45 8.63
CA ILE A 97 -6.30 -2.65 9.32
C ILE A 97 -6.11 -2.53 10.84
N LYS A 98 -5.15 -3.23 11.43
CA LYS A 98 -4.82 -3.15 12.86
C LYS A 98 -3.83 -2.03 13.18
N TYR A 99 -3.06 -1.56 12.17
CA TYR A 99 -1.97 -0.60 12.40
C TYR A 99 -1.68 0.33 11.21
N ALA A 100 -2.27 0.09 10.04
CA ALA A 100 -2.02 0.85 8.81
C ALA A 100 -3.31 1.09 8.01
N VAL A 101 -4.38 1.56 8.70
CA VAL A 101 -5.70 1.82 8.09
C VAL A 101 -5.62 2.93 7.05
N ASP A 102 -4.92 4.02 7.39
CA ASP A 102 -4.79 5.18 6.52
C ASP A 102 -4.00 4.86 5.26
N TRP A 103 -2.93 4.06 5.40
CA TRP A 103 -2.12 3.61 4.26
C TRP A 103 -2.83 2.56 3.41
N TYR A 104 -3.65 1.71 4.03
CA TYR A 104 -4.52 0.80 3.29
C TYR A 104 -5.53 1.59 2.45
N GLU A 105 -6.17 2.61 3.02
CA GLU A 105 -7.08 3.49 2.29
C GLU A 105 -6.35 4.29 1.19
N MET A 106 -5.16 4.83 1.48
CA MET A 106 -4.35 5.57 0.51
C MET A 106 -4.04 4.71 -0.73
N PHE A 107 -3.71 3.44 -0.57
CA PHE A 107 -3.51 2.52 -1.69
C PHE A 107 -4.76 2.46 -2.61
N HIS A 108 -5.96 2.36 -2.03
CA HIS A 108 -7.19 2.35 -2.82
C HIS A 108 -7.40 3.68 -3.55
N ARG A 109 -7.11 4.80 -2.89
CA ARG A 109 -7.18 6.14 -3.52
C ARG A 109 -6.20 6.24 -4.70
N MET A 110 -4.98 5.76 -4.57
CA MET A 110 -3.99 5.71 -5.66
C MET A 110 -4.51 4.90 -6.86
N VAL A 111 -5.11 3.75 -6.62
CA VAL A 111 -5.74 2.95 -7.69
C VAL A 111 -6.90 3.71 -8.33
N LEU A 112 -7.79 4.30 -7.54
CA LEU A 112 -8.95 5.05 -8.04
C LEU A 112 -8.55 6.29 -8.86
N TRP A 113 -7.38 6.88 -8.58
CA TRP A 113 -6.79 7.95 -9.38
C TRP A 113 -6.20 7.47 -10.72
N THR A 114 -5.91 6.18 -10.85
CA THR A 114 -5.15 5.60 -11.96
C THR A 114 -6.01 4.60 -12.74
N PRO A 115 -6.86 5.04 -13.68
CA PRO A 115 -7.81 4.16 -14.39
C PRO A 115 -7.16 2.95 -15.08
N ASN A 116 -5.89 3.07 -15.50
CA ASN A 116 -5.15 1.98 -16.13
C ASN A 116 -4.90 0.79 -15.18
N LEU A 117 -5.09 0.96 -13.87
CA LEU A 117 -4.97 -0.11 -12.88
C LEU A 117 -6.28 -0.87 -12.65
N TYR A 118 -7.43 -0.38 -13.15
CA TYR A 118 -8.76 -0.93 -12.80
C TYR A 118 -8.92 -2.40 -13.20
N GLU A 119 -8.45 -2.80 -14.37
CA GLU A 119 -8.55 -4.19 -14.82
C GLU A 119 -7.79 -5.13 -13.87
N TYR A 120 -6.56 -4.79 -13.53
CA TYR A 120 -5.73 -5.57 -12.60
C TYR A 120 -6.33 -5.59 -11.19
N TYR A 121 -6.85 -4.45 -10.74
CA TYR A 121 -7.47 -4.32 -9.43
C TYR A 121 -8.75 -5.15 -9.32
N ILE A 122 -9.66 -5.07 -10.29
CA ILE A 122 -10.89 -5.87 -10.34
C ILE A 122 -10.56 -7.36 -10.39
N SER A 123 -9.57 -7.75 -11.19
CA SER A 123 -9.13 -9.14 -11.28
C SER A 123 -8.58 -9.65 -9.94
N ALA A 124 -7.75 -8.85 -9.27
CA ALA A 124 -7.21 -9.17 -7.95
C ALA A 124 -8.33 -9.31 -6.89
N ILE A 125 -9.32 -8.41 -6.89
CA ILE A 125 -10.45 -8.44 -5.95
C ILE A 125 -11.25 -9.74 -6.08
N LYS A 126 -11.49 -10.21 -7.30
CA LYS A 126 -12.25 -11.45 -7.55
C LYS A 126 -11.59 -12.71 -6.98
N ARG A 127 -10.33 -12.63 -6.61
CA ARG A 127 -9.54 -13.73 -6.02
C ARG A 127 -9.51 -13.69 -4.50
N LEU A 128 -9.99 -12.62 -3.87
CA LEU A 128 -9.96 -12.44 -2.42
C LEU A 128 -10.88 -13.44 -1.71
N ASP A 129 -10.44 -13.86 -0.53
CA ASP A 129 -11.33 -14.53 0.41
C ASP A 129 -12.40 -13.55 0.94
N LYS A 130 -13.42 -14.11 1.57
CA LYS A 130 -14.57 -13.34 2.07
C LYS A 130 -14.17 -12.25 3.05
N GLN A 131 -13.22 -12.52 3.94
CA GLN A 131 -12.82 -11.59 4.99
C GLN A 131 -12.12 -10.36 4.40
N ASN A 132 -11.13 -10.58 3.52
CA ASN A 132 -10.42 -9.49 2.86
C ASN A 132 -11.34 -8.70 1.92
N LEU A 133 -12.29 -9.37 1.26
CA LEU A 133 -13.29 -8.69 0.42
C LEU A 133 -14.22 -7.79 1.25
N GLU A 134 -14.69 -8.22 2.42
CA GLU A 134 -15.53 -7.41 3.31
C GLU A 134 -14.79 -6.16 3.78
N ILE A 135 -13.51 -6.28 4.15
CA ILE A 135 -12.66 -5.15 4.54
C ILE A 135 -12.52 -4.16 3.38
N LEU A 136 -12.19 -4.65 2.19
CA LEU A 136 -12.05 -3.83 1.00
C LEU A 136 -13.35 -3.07 0.68
N LEU A 137 -14.49 -3.74 0.67
CA LEU A 137 -15.78 -3.09 0.41
C LEU A 137 -16.10 -2.02 1.45
N HIS A 138 -15.80 -2.28 2.72
CA HIS A 138 -15.96 -1.29 3.79
C HIS A 138 -15.09 -0.05 3.53
N THR A 139 -13.81 -0.25 3.19
CA THR A 139 -12.89 0.85 2.88
C THR A 139 -13.36 1.66 1.68
N LEU A 140 -13.78 1.02 0.59
CA LEU A 140 -14.32 1.73 -0.59
C LEU A 140 -15.57 2.56 -0.26
N HIS A 141 -16.46 2.06 0.61
CA HIS A 141 -17.62 2.82 1.06
C HIS A 141 -17.22 4.02 1.92
N ASN A 142 -16.20 3.89 2.77
CA ASN A 142 -15.68 5.01 3.56
C ASN A 142 -15.07 6.08 2.66
N ILE A 143 -14.23 5.71 1.69
CA ILE A 143 -13.66 6.65 0.70
C ILE A 143 -14.77 7.44 0.00
N LYS A 144 -15.81 6.74 -0.47
CA LYS A 144 -16.97 7.37 -1.12
C LYS A 144 -17.66 8.35 -0.18
N LYS A 145 -17.87 7.99 1.09
CA LYS A 145 -18.57 8.83 2.08
C LYS A 145 -17.78 10.07 2.45
N GLU A 146 -16.48 9.94 2.70
CA GLU A 146 -15.61 11.07 3.06
C GLU A 146 -15.47 12.10 1.94
N ASP A 147 -15.47 11.65 0.70
CA ASP A 147 -15.39 12.52 -0.47
C ASP A 147 -16.64 13.41 -0.57
N ILE A 148 -17.82 12.86 -0.25
CA ILE A 148 -19.07 13.64 -0.18
C ILE A 148 -19.00 14.74 0.90
N GLU A 149 -18.44 14.44 2.04
CA GLU A 149 -18.39 15.35 3.19
C GLU A 149 -17.38 16.49 2.99
N LYS A 150 -16.25 16.22 2.32
CA LYS A 150 -15.14 17.18 2.15
C LYS A 150 -15.34 18.16 1.00
N ASP A 151 -16.04 17.81 -0.06
CA ASP A 151 -16.03 18.53 -1.34
C ASP A 151 -17.36 19.22 -1.72
N ASN A 152 -18.17 19.63 -0.73
CA ASN A 152 -19.43 20.34 -0.93
C ASN A 152 -20.36 19.68 -1.99
N GLY A 153 -20.42 18.36 -1.99
CA GLY A 153 -21.28 17.57 -2.88
C GLY A 153 -20.69 17.23 -4.25
N LYS A 154 -19.39 17.47 -4.48
CA LYS A 154 -18.67 16.93 -5.64
C LYS A 154 -18.01 15.62 -5.29
N ASN A 155 -18.56 14.53 -5.80
CA ASN A 155 -18.07 13.15 -5.58
C ASN A 155 -16.98 12.78 -6.58
N PHE A 156 -15.72 13.06 -6.26
CA PHE A 156 -14.62 12.68 -7.14
C PHE A 156 -14.45 11.15 -7.26
N PHE A 157 -14.61 10.43 -6.16
CA PHE A 157 -14.44 8.96 -6.15
C PHE A 157 -15.74 8.16 -6.29
N GLU A 158 -16.92 8.78 -6.13
CA GLU A 158 -18.20 8.06 -6.13
C GLU A 158 -18.41 7.20 -7.38
N GLU A 159 -18.31 7.79 -8.56
CA GLU A 159 -18.51 7.06 -9.82
C GLU A 159 -17.48 5.92 -10.00
N LYS A 160 -16.24 6.16 -9.56
CA LYS A 160 -15.15 5.20 -9.67
C LYS A 160 -15.36 4.02 -8.72
N VAL A 161 -15.72 4.30 -7.47
CA VAL A 161 -16.06 3.25 -6.48
C VAL A 161 -17.26 2.44 -6.96
N ASP A 162 -18.31 3.10 -7.43
CA ASP A 162 -19.51 2.42 -7.93
C ASP A 162 -19.20 1.54 -9.15
N PHE A 163 -18.32 2.02 -10.05
CA PHE A 163 -17.84 1.21 -11.17
C PHE A 163 -17.11 -0.05 -10.69
N ILE A 164 -16.17 0.07 -9.73
CA ILE A 164 -15.44 -1.07 -9.18
C ILE A 164 -16.40 -2.06 -8.52
N ILE A 165 -17.29 -1.59 -7.63
CA ILE A 165 -18.24 -2.44 -6.91
C ILE A 165 -19.18 -3.19 -7.88
N LYS A 166 -19.62 -2.52 -8.95
CA LYS A 166 -20.44 -3.15 -9.99
C LYS A 166 -19.69 -4.22 -10.77
N SER A 167 -18.40 -4.02 -10.99
CA SER A 167 -17.56 -4.90 -11.81
C SER A 167 -17.15 -6.19 -11.08
N ILE A 168 -17.26 -6.24 -9.75
CA ILE A 168 -16.93 -7.43 -8.94
C ILE A 168 -18.14 -8.28 -8.56
N LYS A 169 -19.35 -7.79 -8.83
CA LYS A 169 -20.61 -8.55 -8.67
C LYS A 169 -20.83 -9.49 -9.85
#